data_a60af9d030f60555ee6682f5aa6141f1
#
_entry.id   a60af9d030f60555ee6682f5aa6141f1
#
_cell.length_a   1.000
_cell.length_b   1.000
_cell.length_c   1.000
_cell.angle_alpha   90.00
_cell.angle_beta   90.00
_cell.angle_gamma   90.00
#
_symmetry.space_group_name_H-M   'P 1'
#
loop_
_entity.id
_entity.type
_entity.pdbx_description
1 polymer ?
#
loop_
_entity_poly.entity_id
_entity_poly.type
_entity_poly.pdbx_seq_one_letter_code
_entity_poly.pdbx_strand_id
1 'polypeptide(L)'
;MKLGFISDIHIDRSKTLQETDFLHTLSAYINDQALDEVFIGGDISNHYEKTIAFVEKLQAQSGAKIYFIPGNHDYWEAKSAKKHTLTIHDTFKSHPQSMLNKALIVGNDTAVVGHTGWYNHAYHDPAFTKEKLETGRHKLVT
;
A
#
# COMPACT_ATOMS: atom_id res chain seq x y z
N MET A 1 -8.29 17.48 14.37
CA MET A 1 -8.09 16.48 13.31
C MET A 1 -7.07 15.46 13.79
N LYS A 2 -7.38 14.18 13.70
CA LYS A 2 -6.51 13.06 14.07
C LYS A 2 -6.17 12.25 12.81
N LEU A 3 -4.88 12.08 12.54
CA LEU A 3 -4.38 11.30 11.41
C LEU A 3 -3.83 9.96 11.90
N GLY A 4 -4.13 8.88 11.17
CA GLY A 4 -3.57 7.55 11.36
C GLY A 4 -2.60 7.20 10.24
N PHE A 5 -1.49 6.54 10.57
CA PHE A 5 -0.53 6.00 9.61
C PHE A 5 -0.25 4.54 9.95
N ILE A 6 -0.32 3.67 8.95
CA ILE A 6 -0.03 2.23 9.08
C ILE A 6 0.60 1.73 7.77
N SER A 7 1.44 0.70 7.84
CA SER A 7 1.99 0.00 6.67
C SER A 7 2.16 -1.48 6.96
N ASP A 8 2.51 -2.25 5.94
CA ASP A 8 2.92 -3.67 6.07
C ASP A 8 1.88 -4.55 6.77
N ILE A 9 0.61 -4.38 6.42
CA ILE A 9 -0.51 -5.11 7.05
C ILE A 9 -0.48 -6.59 6.66
N HIS A 10 -0.13 -6.91 5.40
CA HIS A 10 -0.02 -8.27 4.89
C HIS A 10 -1.20 -9.17 5.25
N ILE A 11 -2.41 -8.77 4.89
CA ILE A 11 -3.67 -9.44 5.25
C ILE A 11 -3.77 -10.92 4.83
N ASP A 12 -2.91 -11.33 3.90
CA ASP A 12 -2.87 -12.68 3.33
C ASP A 12 -1.65 -13.51 3.76
N ARG A 13 -0.86 -13.04 4.71
CA ARG A 13 0.33 -13.75 5.22
C ARG A 13 0.11 -14.48 6.53
N SER A 14 -0.91 -14.16 7.28
CA SER A 14 -1.21 -14.84 8.55
C SER A 14 -1.70 -16.27 8.29
N LYS A 15 -1.24 -17.21 9.12
CA LYS A 15 -1.73 -18.60 9.10
C LYS A 15 -2.99 -18.79 9.97
N THR A 16 -3.26 -17.85 10.85
CA THR A 16 -4.31 -17.95 11.88
C THR A 16 -5.41 -16.91 11.71
N LEU A 17 -5.08 -15.72 11.18
CA LEU A 17 -6.03 -14.64 10.97
C LEU A 17 -6.49 -14.61 9.52
N GLN A 18 -7.78 -14.35 9.33
CA GLN A 18 -8.37 -14.14 8.01
C GLN A 18 -8.40 -12.65 7.65
N GLU A 19 -8.56 -12.32 6.37
CA GLU A 19 -8.73 -10.94 5.90
C GLU A 19 -9.81 -10.18 6.68
N THR A 20 -10.91 -10.86 7.01
CA THR A 20 -12.02 -10.31 7.78
C THR A 20 -11.63 -9.91 9.21
N ASP A 21 -10.67 -10.63 9.82
CA ASP A 21 -10.20 -10.31 11.17
C ASP A 21 -9.39 -9.02 11.18
N PHE A 22 -8.52 -8.84 10.17
CA PHE A 22 -7.76 -7.60 9.97
C PHE A 22 -8.71 -6.43 9.72
N LEU A 23 -9.69 -6.62 8.84
CA LEU A 23 -10.66 -5.59 8.49
C LEU A 23 -11.47 -5.15 9.71
N HIS A 24 -12.01 -6.11 10.47
CA HIS A 24 -12.79 -5.83 11.67
C HIS A 24 -11.95 -5.13 12.74
N THR A 25 -10.75 -5.65 13.03
CA THR A 25 -9.88 -5.08 14.05
C THR A 25 -9.46 -3.66 13.70
N LEU A 26 -9.05 -3.43 12.45
CA LEU A 26 -8.58 -2.12 12.03
C LEU A 26 -9.72 -1.09 11.95
N SER A 27 -10.88 -1.47 11.43
CA SER A 27 -12.05 -0.57 11.38
C SER A 27 -12.54 -0.22 12.79
N ALA A 28 -12.58 -1.19 13.70
CA ALA A 28 -12.95 -0.94 15.10
C ALA A 28 -11.96 0.01 15.78
N TYR A 29 -10.66 -0.20 15.60
CA TYR A 29 -9.63 0.69 16.15
C TYR A 29 -9.74 2.12 15.60
N ILE A 30 -9.91 2.27 14.29
CA ILE A 30 -10.08 3.58 13.64
C ILE A 30 -11.26 4.35 14.23
N ASN A 31 -12.40 3.66 14.39
CA ASN A 31 -13.62 4.24 14.95
C ASN A 31 -13.47 4.57 16.45
N ASP A 32 -12.88 3.68 17.25
CA ASP A 32 -12.64 3.89 18.68
C ASP A 32 -11.71 5.08 18.94
N GLN A 33 -10.66 5.19 18.14
CA GLN A 33 -9.73 6.31 18.22
C GLN A 33 -10.29 7.62 17.62
N ALA A 34 -11.45 7.58 16.99
CA ALA A 34 -12.06 8.69 16.27
C ALA A 34 -11.06 9.38 15.32
N LEU A 35 -10.41 8.57 14.45
CA LEU A 35 -9.50 9.10 13.44
C LEU A 35 -10.32 9.76 12.33
N ASP A 36 -9.83 10.91 11.85
CA ASP A 36 -10.48 11.63 10.74
C ASP A 36 -10.01 11.10 9.38
N GLU A 37 -8.72 10.83 9.26
CA GLU A 37 -8.10 10.32 8.04
C GLU A 37 -7.03 9.27 8.37
N VAL A 38 -6.92 8.23 7.54
CA VAL A 38 -5.95 7.14 7.69
C VAL A 38 -5.19 6.94 6.38
N PHE A 39 -3.87 6.86 6.49
CA PHE A 39 -2.95 6.67 5.38
C PHE A 39 -2.24 5.32 5.51
N ILE A 40 -2.40 4.46 4.50
CA ILE A 40 -1.79 3.13 4.46
C ILE A 40 -0.57 3.19 3.54
N GLY A 41 0.60 2.92 4.11
CA GLY A 41 1.91 3.04 3.47
C GLY A 41 2.33 1.85 2.62
N GLY A 42 1.37 1.04 2.16
CA GLY A 42 1.63 -0.10 1.26
C GLY A 42 1.82 -1.43 1.98
N ASP A 43 2.11 -2.45 1.17
CA ASP A 43 2.24 -3.86 1.56
C ASP A 43 1.02 -4.38 2.31
N ILE A 44 -0.16 -4.08 1.74
CA ILE A 44 -1.46 -4.51 2.26
C ILE A 44 -1.67 -5.99 1.97
N SER A 45 -1.37 -6.43 0.73
CA SER A 45 -1.57 -7.81 0.27
C SER A 45 -0.51 -8.22 -0.76
N ASN A 46 -0.41 -9.52 -1.04
CA ASN A 46 0.37 -10.04 -2.17
C ASN A 46 -0.44 -10.08 -3.48
N HIS A 47 -1.60 -9.43 -3.53
CA HIS A 47 -2.48 -9.40 -4.71
C HIS A 47 -3.14 -8.03 -4.84
N TYR A 48 -2.91 -7.35 -5.97
CA TYR A 48 -3.42 -5.99 -6.20
C TYR A 48 -4.95 -5.88 -6.07
N GLU A 49 -5.70 -6.89 -6.50
CA GLU A 49 -7.17 -6.92 -6.38
C GLU A 49 -7.62 -7.03 -4.94
N LYS A 50 -6.91 -7.80 -4.12
CA LYS A 50 -7.19 -7.90 -2.67
C LYS A 50 -6.87 -6.60 -1.96
N THR A 51 -5.78 -5.94 -2.33
CA THR A 51 -5.41 -4.63 -1.80
C THR A 51 -6.54 -3.63 -2.04
N ILE A 52 -7.04 -3.52 -3.27
CA ILE A 52 -8.15 -2.62 -3.62
C ILE A 52 -9.40 -2.99 -2.82
N ALA A 53 -9.81 -4.26 -2.86
CA ALA A 53 -11.00 -4.71 -2.14
C ALA A 53 -10.93 -4.47 -0.63
N PHE A 54 -9.74 -4.63 -0.03
CA PHE A 54 -9.53 -4.38 1.40
C PHE A 54 -9.70 -2.88 1.72
N VAL A 55 -9.08 -2.00 0.94
CA VAL A 55 -9.17 -0.55 1.13
C VAL A 55 -10.61 -0.05 0.99
N GLU A 56 -11.35 -0.55 -0.01
CA GLU A 56 -12.76 -0.22 -0.23
C GLU A 56 -13.65 -0.67 0.94
N LYS A 57 -13.45 -1.91 1.41
CA LYS A 57 -14.17 -2.44 2.57
C LYS A 57 -13.86 -1.67 3.86
N LEU A 58 -12.58 -1.33 4.06
CA LEU A 58 -12.15 -0.54 5.22
C LEU A 58 -12.79 0.85 5.20
N GLN A 59 -12.84 1.50 4.04
CA GLN A 59 -13.55 2.77 3.87
C GLN A 59 -15.03 2.64 4.22
N ALA A 60 -15.68 1.57 3.79
CA ALA A 60 -17.11 1.36 4.05
C ALA A 60 -17.43 1.09 5.53
N GLN A 61 -16.47 0.55 6.29
CA GLN A 61 -16.66 0.15 7.70
C GLN A 61 -16.11 1.16 8.71
N SER A 62 -15.28 2.11 8.27
CA SER A 62 -14.70 3.12 9.13
C SER A 62 -15.35 4.50 8.93
N GLY A 63 -15.38 5.30 10.00
CA GLY A 63 -15.82 6.69 9.94
C GLY A 63 -14.77 7.65 9.36
N ALA A 64 -13.54 7.18 9.20
CA ALA A 64 -12.41 7.95 8.67
C ALA A 64 -12.36 7.90 7.14
N LYS A 65 -11.71 8.89 6.51
CA LYS A 65 -11.30 8.77 5.12
C LYS A 65 -10.03 7.90 5.03
N ILE A 66 -10.08 6.90 4.16
CA ILE A 66 -8.97 5.96 3.97
C ILE A 66 -8.22 6.31 2.69
N TYR A 67 -6.92 6.45 2.80
CA TYR A 67 -6.00 6.67 1.69
C TYR A 67 -4.90 5.62 1.70
N PHE A 68 -4.33 5.30 0.54
CA PHE A 68 -3.22 4.37 0.46
C PHE A 68 -2.23 4.72 -0.65
N ILE A 69 -1.02 4.22 -0.52
CA ILE A 69 -0.04 4.04 -1.60
C ILE A 69 0.26 2.55 -1.71
N PRO A 70 0.50 2.00 -2.90
CA PRO A 70 0.92 0.60 -3.02
C PRO A 70 2.39 0.43 -2.64
N GLY A 71 2.70 -0.62 -1.89
CA GLY A 71 4.05 -1.13 -1.67
C GLY A 71 4.43 -2.16 -2.75
N ASN A 72 5.60 -2.79 -2.63
CA ASN A 72 6.05 -3.75 -3.63
C ASN A 72 5.23 -5.04 -3.66
N HIS A 73 4.69 -5.48 -2.53
CA HIS A 73 3.82 -6.66 -2.46
C HIS A 73 2.48 -6.45 -3.16
N ASP A 74 1.93 -5.26 -3.09
CA ASP A 74 0.63 -4.94 -3.71
C ASP A 74 0.65 -5.05 -5.24
N TYR A 75 1.82 -5.03 -5.89
CA TYR A 75 1.96 -5.24 -7.33
C TYR A 75 1.95 -6.71 -7.75
N TRP A 76 1.91 -7.63 -6.82
CA TRP A 76 1.85 -9.03 -7.15
C TRP A 76 0.43 -9.42 -7.57
N GLU A 77 0.32 -10.57 -8.21
CA GLU A 77 -0.94 -11.11 -8.69
C GLU A 77 -0.97 -12.63 -8.53
N ALA A 78 -2.15 -13.22 -8.59
CA ALA A 78 -2.28 -14.66 -8.64
C ALA A 78 -1.47 -15.21 -9.82
N LYS A 79 -0.74 -16.30 -9.63
CA LYS A 79 0.13 -16.92 -10.65
C LYS A 79 -0.58 -17.20 -11.99
N SER A 80 -1.91 -17.25 -11.99
CA SER A 80 -2.77 -17.45 -13.16
C SER A 80 -3.14 -16.17 -13.92
N ALA A 81 -2.96 -15.00 -13.34
CA ALA A 81 -3.55 -13.76 -13.83
C ALA A 81 -2.64 -12.94 -14.77
N LYS A 82 -1.37 -13.20 -14.86
CA LYS A 82 -0.35 -12.60 -15.79
C LYS A 82 -0.63 -11.18 -16.28
N LYS A 83 -0.99 -10.27 -15.37
CA LYS A 83 -1.22 -8.88 -15.72
C LYS A 83 0.11 -8.11 -15.73
N HIS A 84 0.29 -7.22 -16.69
CA HIS A 84 1.51 -6.41 -16.75
C HIS A 84 1.57 -5.42 -15.59
N THR A 85 2.73 -5.26 -14.94
CA THR A 85 2.93 -4.39 -13.80
C THR A 85 2.47 -2.94 -14.04
N LEU A 86 2.66 -2.40 -15.25
CA LEU A 86 2.17 -1.06 -15.59
C LEU A 86 0.65 -0.97 -15.57
N THR A 87 -0.06 -2.03 -15.99
CA THR A 87 -1.53 -2.05 -15.91
C THR A 87 -2.01 -2.06 -14.46
N ILE A 88 -1.32 -2.79 -13.59
CA ILE A 88 -1.60 -2.78 -12.14
C ILE A 88 -1.32 -1.38 -11.57
N HIS A 89 -0.20 -0.77 -11.97
CA HIS A 89 0.14 0.60 -11.57
C HIS A 89 -0.93 1.61 -11.96
N ASP A 90 -1.41 1.56 -13.20
CA ASP A 90 -2.48 2.45 -13.69
C ASP A 90 -3.79 2.22 -12.93
N THR A 91 -4.09 0.97 -12.57
CA THR A 91 -5.22 0.64 -11.72
C THR A 91 -5.13 1.31 -10.36
N PHE A 92 -3.98 1.21 -9.69
CA PHE A 92 -3.77 1.92 -8.42
C PHE A 92 -3.82 3.44 -8.59
N LYS A 93 -3.14 3.98 -9.61
CA LYS A 93 -3.07 5.42 -9.86
C LYS A 93 -4.45 6.05 -10.09
N SER A 94 -5.34 5.33 -10.75
CA SER A 94 -6.72 5.80 -11.04
C SER A 94 -7.68 5.61 -9.88
N HIS A 95 -7.32 4.82 -8.85
CA HIS A 95 -8.19 4.57 -7.72
C HIS A 95 -8.44 5.86 -6.91
N PRO A 96 -9.68 6.18 -6.51
CA PRO A 96 -10.02 7.44 -5.84
C PRO A 96 -9.30 7.62 -4.51
N GLN A 97 -9.04 6.56 -3.77
CA GLN A 97 -8.36 6.58 -2.47
C GLN A 97 -6.82 6.53 -2.59
N SER A 98 -6.30 6.38 -3.79
CA SER A 98 -4.85 6.31 -4.02
C SER A 98 -4.20 7.68 -3.89
N MET A 99 -3.14 7.72 -3.09
CA MET A 99 -2.24 8.86 -2.94
C MET A 99 -1.02 8.76 -3.85
N LEU A 100 -0.97 7.80 -4.75
CA LEU A 100 0.18 7.57 -5.64
C LEU A 100 0.48 8.81 -6.49
N ASN A 101 1.64 9.44 -6.24
CA ASN A 101 2.08 10.70 -6.86
C ASN A 101 1.09 11.86 -6.66
N LYS A 102 0.44 11.91 -5.52
CA LYS A 102 -0.49 12.98 -5.14
C LYS A 102 -0.06 13.66 -3.85
N ALA A 103 -0.55 14.87 -3.67
CA ALA A 103 -0.49 15.60 -2.40
C ALA A 103 -1.92 15.91 -1.96
N LEU A 104 -2.18 15.79 -0.66
CA LEU A 104 -3.44 16.14 -0.02
C LEU A 104 -3.16 17.17 1.07
N ILE A 105 -3.89 18.27 1.02
CA ILE A 105 -3.87 19.24 2.12
C ILE A 105 -4.81 18.75 3.22
N VAL A 106 -4.27 18.58 4.40
CA VAL A 106 -4.98 18.14 5.59
C VAL A 106 -4.97 19.24 6.63
N GLY A 107 -6.15 19.67 7.06
CA GLY A 107 -6.24 20.87 7.92
C GLY A 107 -5.87 22.15 7.17
N ASN A 108 -5.25 23.09 7.89
CA ASN A 108 -4.96 24.43 7.36
C ASN A 108 -3.51 24.59 6.86
N ASP A 109 -2.58 23.76 7.32
CA ASP A 109 -1.14 24.00 7.21
C ASP A 109 -0.30 22.73 6.95
N THR A 110 -0.95 21.58 6.82
CA THR A 110 -0.27 20.30 6.66
C THR A 110 -0.55 19.72 5.29
N ALA A 111 0.46 19.15 4.65
CA ALA A 111 0.30 18.37 3.42
C ALA A 111 0.81 16.95 3.63
N VAL A 112 0.03 15.95 3.19
CA VAL A 112 0.47 14.56 3.07
C VAL A 112 0.78 14.29 1.61
N VAL A 113 1.98 13.80 1.33
CA VAL A 113 2.45 13.48 -0.02
C VAL A 113 2.63 11.98 -0.13
N GLY A 114 2.00 11.38 -1.12
CA GLY A 114 2.10 9.95 -1.40
C GLY A 114 3.02 9.64 -2.58
N HIS A 115 4.04 8.83 -2.34
CA HIS A 115 4.95 8.32 -3.36
C HIS A 115 5.44 6.93 -2.94
N THR A 116 5.61 6.01 -3.89
CA THR A 116 6.07 4.64 -3.60
C THR A 116 7.48 4.56 -3.04
N GLY A 117 8.26 5.61 -3.21
CA GLY A 117 9.60 5.73 -2.62
C GLY A 117 10.62 4.69 -3.11
N TRP A 118 10.37 4.05 -4.26
CA TRP A 118 11.25 3.00 -4.75
C TRP A 118 12.64 3.52 -5.08
N TYR A 119 13.60 2.66 -4.80
CA TYR A 119 15.02 2.97 -4.75
C TYR A 119 15.57 3.56 -6.04
N ASN A 120 16.48 4.46 -5.86
CA ASN A 120 17.35 4.97 -6.93
C ASN A 120 18.72 4.28 -6.94
N HIS A 121 18.87 3.16 -6.22
CA HIS A 121 20.12 2.44 -6.02
C HIS A 121 21.24 3.21 -5.29
N ALA A 122 20.92 4.32 -4.62
CA ALA A 122 21.92 5.16 -3.95
C ALA A 122 22.68 4.42 -2.82
N TYR A 123 22.04 3.43 -2.21
CA TYR A 123 22.57 2.63 -1.11
C TYR A 123 22.87 1.18 -1.51
N HIS A 124 23.10 0.92 -2.80
CA HIS A 124 23.44 -0.43 -3.24
C HIS A 124 24.79 -0.89 -2.72
N ASP A 125 24.96 -2.20 -2.55
CA ASP A 125 26.27 -2.80 -2.27
C ASP A 125 27.23 -2.51 -3.45
N PRO A 126 28.41 -1.91 -3.19
CA PRO A 126 29.42 -1.62 -4.21
C PRO A 126 29.88 -2.84 -5.04
N ALA A 127 29.65 -4.06 -4.56
CA ALA A 127 29.88 -5.29 -5.30
C ALA A 127 28.98 -5.46 -6.53
N PHE A 128 27.87 -4.69 -6.60
CA PHE A 128 26.95 -4.73 -7.74
C PHE A 128 27.13 -3.51 -8.63
N THR A 129 27.41 -3.74 -9.91
CA THR A 129 27.49 -2.65 -10.86
C THR A 129 26.09 -2.07 -11.17
N LYS A 130 26.03 -0.79 -11.51
CA LYS A 130 24.77 -0.12 -11.88
C LYS A 130 24.00 -0.89 -12.96
N GLU A 131 24.73 -1.39 -13.98
CA GLU A 131 24.16 -2.19 -15.06
C GLU A 131 23.47 -3.47 -14.53
N LYS A 132 24.11 -4.16 -13.58
CA LYS A 132 23.51 -5.32 -12.92
C LYS A 132 22.23 -4.95 -12.17
N LEU A 133 22.21 -3.83 -11.46
CA LEU A 133 21.05 -3.36 -10.72
C LEU A 133 19.87 -2.98 -11.65
N GLU A 134 20.17 -2.31 -12.77
CA GLU A 134 19.16 -1.90 -13.75
C GLU A 134 18.54 -3.10 -14.50
N THR A 135 19.27 -4.20 -14.65
CA THR A 135 18.73 -5.40 -15.32
C THR A 135 17.72 -6.18 -14.45
N GLY A 136 17.51 -5.79 -13.22
CA GLY A 136 16.55 -6.44 -12.30
C GLY A 136 16.84 -7.91 -12.00
N ARG A 137 18.04 -8.40 -12.33
CA ARG A 137 18.43 -9.81 -12.14
C ARG A 137 18.81 -10.16 -10.69
N HIS A 138 18.74 -9.17 -9.81
CA HIS A 138 18.97 -9.36 -8.37
C HIS A 138 17.64 -9.42 -7.65
N LYS A 139 16.83 -10.42 -7.98
CA LYS A 139 15.80 -10.83 -7.04
C LYS A 139 16.52 -11.40 -5.84
N LEU A 140 16.53 -10.66 -4.73
CA LEU A 140 16.68 -11.26 -3.44
C LEU A 140 15.56 -12.27 -3.29
N VAL A 141 15.88 -13.53 -3.50
CA VAL A 141 15.01 -14.64 -3.11
C VAL A 141 15.19 -14.72 -1.60
N THR A 142 14.34 -14.06 -0.87
CA THR A 142 14.13 -14.33 0.55
C THR A 142 13.01 -15.32 0.71
#